data_7da1f75eb150d8f2abd1ce354fbddc7c
#
_entry.id   7da1f75eb150d8f2abd1ce354fbddc7c
#
_cell.length_a   1.000
_cell.length_b   1.000
_cell.length_c   1.000
_cell.angle_alpha   90.00
_cell.angle_beta   90.00
_cell.angle_gamma   90.00
#
_symmetry.space_group_name_H-M   'P 1'
#
loop_
_entity.id
_entity.type
_entity.pdbx_description
1 polymer ?
#
loop_
_entity_poly.entity_id
_entity_poly.type
_entity_poly.pdbx_seq_one_letter_code
_entity_poly.pdbx_strand_id
1 'polypeptide(L)'
;MHALDASTGQLRLGAAALLVVISFLISFLTPYLTGRLRRAAVAEVPPGARPRRQWAVSGLSIMLALAVPVMLLGGDVPEVESAALLIVLAGFAGLIVDVLALPRPVQVVLGLAIAWVGVTLGIRVEEIKPPFVTRLVSLGEWSVPASIAWLVGVTYAVVLCRRLPKLTAALVAVISLTFAVAALVVAPSRSAPAAGLLGLALAAGAAGAARSDYPSLGSSAHWAMGFALGSITIIGLLKNTAFLVIGVPLLALGVPVGETAYAIAYGAAKGKQRLALGQRRELLHEALIRTGLSPRRTVMLLQGLTAYLCAVALLLTLLVRASFLIKLVLLVAALAFGFVVFFILTRILSEPRDTNEERVDMFGVPIARIDMEGALARVEEFVSERRPHMIVTSDTPILVLAHDDREFQDVVRSADIVTADGRGVVWMARVLGLPVRERVSGADLVERICERAAERGYSVYLVGAQPGVAEEAARTLQSRYPGLRIVGTHHGYFTKDEEPGVVAAIAKARPDVLLVAFGAPKQEMWIREHLDEIQAPVAIGVGGTFDVLAGRVRRAPRWVQQAGLEWLYRALREPKRLPRLIALPRLVWMTLREAWRRRP
;
A
#
# COMPACT_ATOMS: atom_id res chain seq x y z
N MET A 1 -4.44 47.10 -24.12
CA MET A 1 -4.37 45.69 -24.53
C MET A 1 -4.22 44.72 -23.32
N HIS A 2 -3.53 45.06 -22.23
CA HIS A 2 -3.39 44.17 -21.06
C HIS A 2 -4.65 44.01 -20.17
N ALA A 3 -5.61 44.91 -20.20
CA ALA A 3 -6.81 44.82 -19.36
C ALA A 3 -7.90 43.89 -19.96
N LEU A 4 -7.92 43.71 -21.26
CA LEU A 4 -8.86 42.82 -21.95
C LEU A 4 -8.44 41.31 -21.80
N ASP A 5 -7.16 41.04 -21.61
CA ASP A 5 -6.68 39.68 -21.37
C ASP A 5 -6.98 39.12 -19.97
N ALA A 6 -7.06 39.99 -18.94
CA ALA A 6 -7.37 39.56 -17.58
C ALA A 6 -8.85 39.17 -17.42
N SER A 7 -9.76 39.86 -18.09
CA SER A 7 -11.20 39.56 -18.05
C SER A 7 -11.55 38.27 -18.81
N THR A 8 -10.92 38.05 -19.94
CA THR A 8 -11.04 36.80 -20.72
C THR A 8 -10.43 35.60 -19.97
N GLY A 9 -9.34 35.79 -19.23
CA GLY A 9 -8.75 34.79 -18.38
C GLY A 9 -9.64 34.38 -17.19
N GLN A 10 -10.28 35.32 -16.54
CA GLN A 10 -11.23 35.04 -15.43
C GLN A 10 -12.51 34.36 -15.93
N LEU A 11 -13.05 34.75 -17.07
CA LEU A 11 -14.19 34.09 -17.71
C LEU A 11 -13.90 32.65 -18.07
N ARG A 12 -12.69 32.35 -18.58
CA ARG A 12 -12.23 30.98 -18.91
C ARG A 12 -12.04 30.12 -17.66
N LEU A 13 -11.53 30.66 -16.55
CA LEU A 13 -11.41 29.96 -15.27
C LEU A 13 -12.78 29.64 -14.66
N GLY A 14 -13.75 30.58 -14.71
CA GLY A 14 -15.11 30.36 -14.29
C GLY A 14 -15.81 29.26 -15.10
N ALA A 15 -15.65 29.29 -16.42
CA ALA A 15 -16.19 28.27 -17.31
C ALA A 15 -15.58 26.88 -17.03
N ALA A 16 -14.27 26.80 -16.80
CA ALA A 16 -13.59 25.55 -16.44
C ALA A 16 -14.09 24.99 -15.10
N ALA A 17 -14.25 25.84 -14.09
CA ALA A 17 -14.79 25.44 -12.81
C ALA A 17 -16.24 24.92 -12.91
N LEU A 18 -17.07 25.61 -13.68
CA LEU A 18 -18.46 25.21 -13.96
C LEU A 18 -18.51 23.85 -14.67
N LEU A 19 -17.65 23.63 -15.67
CA LEU A 19 -17.51 22.38 -16.41
C LEU A 19 -17.18 21.21 -15.49
N VAL A 20 -16.20 21.39 -14.58
CA VAL A 20 -15.81 20.38 -13.60
C VAL A 20 -16.99 20.01 -12.69
N VAL A 21 -17.68 21.04 -12.17
CA VAL A 21 -18.84 20.84 -11.28
C VAL A 21 -19.98 20.12 -12.01
N ILE A 22 -20.33 20.55 -13.22
CA ILE A 22 -21.40 19.92 -14.02
C ILE A 22 -21.06 18.47 -14.35
N SER A 23 -19.84 18.18 -14.81
CA SER A 23 -19.41 16.82 -15.13
C SER A 23 -19.46 15.90 -13.93
N PHE A 24 -19.01 16.39 -12.75
CA PHE A 24 -19.08 15.64 -11.50
C PHE A 24 -20.53 15.38 -11.08
N LEU A 25 -21.38 16.42 -11.08
CA LEU A 25 -22.77 16.32 -10.65
C LEU A 25 -23.58 15.39 -11.55
N ILE A 26 -23.43 15.48 -12.87
CA ILE A 26 -24.12 14.57 -13.79
C ILE A 26 -23.76 13.11 -13.47
N SER A 27 -22.48 12.79 -13.34
CA SER A 27 -22.02 11.43 -13.06
C SER A 27 -22.39 10.94 -11.67
N PHE A 28 -22.42 11.83 -10.66
CA PHE A 28 -22.74 11.50 -9.28
C PHE A 28 -24.24 11.35 -9.03
N LEU A 29 -25.06 12.30 -9.55
CA LEU A 29 -26.50 12.36 -9.27
C LEU A 29 -27.33 11.40 -10.12
N THR A 30 -26.90 11.08 -11.35
CA THR A 30 -27.67 10.21 -12.24
C THR A 30 -28.01 8.84 -11.61
N PRO A 31 -27.10 8.14 -10.89
CA PRO A 31 -27.46 6.89 -10.22
C PRO A 31 -28.47 7.07 -9.10
N TYR A 32 -28.38 8.20 -8.37
CA TYR A 32 -29.29 8.51 -7.28
C TYR A 32 -30.72 8.77 -7.80
N LEU A 33 -30.84 9.54 -8.88
CA LEU A 33 -32.11 9.84 -9.52
C LEU A 33 -32.74 8.59 -10.15
N THR A 34 -31.94 7.83 -10.90
CA THR A 34 -32.42 6.58 -11.52
C THR A 34 -32.71 5.50 -10.48
N GLY A 35 -31.98 5.45 -9.36
CA GLY A 35 -32.25 4.56 -8.24
C GLY A 35 -33.56 4.87 -7.52
N ARG A 36 -33.94 6.15 -7.41
CA ARG A 36 -35.26 6.57 -6.88
C ARG A 36 -36.41 6.22 -7.83
N LEU A 37 -36.26 6.55 -9.11
CA LEU A 37 -37.25 6.19 -10.14
C LEU A 37 -37.47 4.69 -10.21
N ARG A 38 -36.42 3.90 -10.01
CA ARG A 38 -36.49 2.44 -9.96
C ARG A 38 -37.21 1.92 -8.72
N ARG A 39 -36.99 2.48 -7.53
CA ARG A 39 -37.73 2.05 -6.32
C ARG A 39 -39.24 2.29 -6.47
N ALA A 40 -39.59 3.31 -7.22
CA ALA A 40 -40.97 3.55 -7.58
C ALA A 40 -41.53 2.59 -8.65
N ALA A 41 -40.68 2.08 -9.56
CA ALA A 41 -41.09 1.21 -10.70
C ALA A 41 -40.89 -0.30 -10.46
N VAL A 42 -40.14 -0.70 -9.42
CA VAL A 42 -39.70 -2.12 -9.17
C VAL A 42 -40.71 -2.91 -8.32
N ALA A 43 -41.85 -2.34 -7.98
CA ALA A 43 -42.93 -3.15 -7.39
C ALA A 43 -43.41 -4.34 -8.27
N GLU A 44 -42.96 -4.45 -9.55
CA GLU A 44 -43.53 -5.41 -10.52
C GLU A 44 -42.53 -6.28 -11.30
N VAL A 45 -41.24 -6.40 -10.91
CA VAL A 45 -40.27 -7.22 -11.71
C VAL A 45 -39.89 -8.51 -11.00
N PRO A 46 -40.12 -9.70 -11.62
CA PRO A 46 -39.82 -10.98 -10.99
C PRO A 46 -38.34 -11.20 -10.72
N PRO A 47 -37.98 -11.98 -9.65
CA PRO A 47 -36.61 -12.25 -9.26
C PRO A 47 -35.94 -13.18 -10.30
N GLY A 48 -35.18 -12.60 -11.21
CA GLY A 48 -34.46 -13.31 -12.28
C GLY A 48 -34.12 -12.45 -13.49
N ALA A 49 -34.86 -11.41 -13.76
CA ALA A 49 -34.61 -10.47 -14.85
C ALA A 49 -33.57 -9.43 -14.44
N ARG A 50 -32.32 -9.85 -14.45
CA ARG A 50 -31.16 -9.02 -14.02
C ARG A 50 -30.65 -8.03 -15.11
N PRO A 51 -29.95 -7.09 -14.80
CA PRO A 51 -29.91 -5.63 -14.78
C PRO A 51 -29.20 -5.07 -16.01
N ARG A 52 -29.44 -5.58 -17.27
CA ARG A 52 -28.85 -5.04 -18.51
C ARG A 52 -29.16 -3.54 -18.70
N ARG A 53 -30.37 -3.10 -18.27
CA ARG A 53 -30.78 -1.67 -18.34
C ARG A 53 -29.98 -0.73 -17.41
N GLN A 54 -29.40 -1.22 -16.30
CA GLN A 54 -28.63 -0.35 -15.39
C GLN A 54 -27.26 0.03 -15.94
N TRP A 55 -26.63 -0.87 -16.69
CA TRP A 55 -25.33 -0.61 -17.34
C TRP A 55 -25.45 0.45 -18.44
N ALA A 56 -26.58 0.45 -19.16
CA ALA A 56 -26.87 1.44 -20.16
C ALA A 56 -26.96 2.87 -19.57
N VAL A 57 -27.62 3.01 -18.42
CA VAL A 57 -27.78 4.32 -17.75
C VAL A 57 -26.46 4.86 -17.23
N SER A 58 -25.61 4.03 -16.63
CA SER A 58 -24.30 4.46 -16.15
C SER A 58 -23.37 4.90 -17.28
N GLY A 59 -23.42 4.20 -18.42
CA GLY A 59 -22.67 4.55 -19.61
C GLY A 59 -23.13 5.88 -20.22
N LEU A 60 -24.43 6.04 -20.34
CA LEU A 60 -25.03 7.28 -20.87
C LEU A 60 -24.71 8.49 -20.01
N SER A 61 -24.74 8.36 -18.66
CA SER A 61 -24.44 9.47 -17.77
C SER A 61 -22.99 9.94 -17.89
N ILE A 62 -22.02 9.00 -18.00
CA ILE A 62 -20.61 9.36 -18.20
C ILE A 62 -20.40 9.98 -19.58
N MET A 63 -21.03 9.43 -20.61
CA MET A 63 -20.97 9.97 -21.96
C MET A 63 -21.50 11.43 -21.98
N LEU A 64 -22.67 11.69 -21.40
CA LEU A 64 -23.23 13.04 -21.29
C LEU A 64 -22.37 13.97 -20.42
N ALA A 65 -21.86 13.47 -19.31
CA ALA A 65 -20.97 14.24 -18.44
C ALA A 65 -19.67 14.69 -19.13
N LEU A 66 -19.23 13.97 -20.16
CA LEU A 66 -18.06 14.33 -20.95
C LEU A 66 -18.41 15.16 -22.18
N ALA A 67 -19.41 14.74 -22.95
CA ALA A 67 -19.73 15.36 -24.23
C ALA A 67 -20.42 16.71 -24.09
N VAL A 68 -21.40 16.84 -23.19
CA VAL A 68 -22.18 18.07 -23.05
C VAL A 68 -21.32 19.28 -22.64
N PRO A 69 -20.49 19.22 -21.57
CA PRO A 69 -19.66 20.34 -21.21
C PRO A 69 -18.63 20.71 -22.29
N VAL A 70 -18.09 19.71 -22.98
CA VAL A 70 -17.11 19.92 -24.06
C VAL A 70 -17.74 20.58 -25.27
N MET A 71 -18.96 20.18 -25.66
CA MET A 71 -19.71 20.83 -26.73
C MET A 71 -20.12 22.27 -26.39
N LEU A 72 -20.43 22.57 -25.12
CA LEU A 72 -20.84 23.89 -24.68
C LEU A 72 -19.68 24.88 -24.56
N LEU A 73 -18.49 24.40 -24.22
CA LEU A 73 -17.35 25.27 -23.86
C LEU A 73 -16.12 25.10 -24.78
N GLY A 74 -16.15 24.12 -25.69
CA GLY A 74 -15.03 23.79 -26.58
C GLY A 74 -14.88 24.68 -27.83
N GLY A 75 -15.75 25.69 -27.99
CA GLY A 75 -16.04 26.42 -29.20
C GLY A 75 -14.94 27.22 -29.84
N ASP A 76 -13.81 26.79 -30.21
CA ASP A 76 -12.85 27.40 -31.16
C ASP A 76 -11.70 26.44 -31.56
N VAL A 77 -11.77 25.16 -31.11
CA VAL A 77 -10.71 24.17 -31.38
C VAL A 77 -11.33 22.93 -32.02
N PRO A 78 -11.21 22.76 -33.33
CA PRO A 78 -11.83 21.66 -34.10
C PRO A 78 -11.51 20.26 -33.55
N GLU A 79 -10.31 20.07 -33.01
CA GLU A 79 -9.86 18.80 -32.47
C GLU A 79 -10.65 18.41 -31.18
N VAL A 80 -11.17 19.39 -30.44
CA VAL A 80 -11.96 19.16 -29.23
C VAL A 80 -13.37 18.75 -29.58
N GLU A 81 -13.97 19.36 -30.59
CA GLU A 81 -15.28 18.96 -31.13
C GLU A 81 -15.21 17.54 -31.69
N SER A 82 -14.15 17.26 -32.43
CA SER A 82 -13.88 15.91 -32.96
C SER A 82 -13.73 14.87 -31.85
N ALA A 83 -13.06 15.22 -30.74
CA ALA A 83 -12.92 14.36 -29.58
C ALA A 83 -14.28 14.13 -28.88
N ALA A 84 -15.11 15.18 -28.74
CA ALA A 84 -16.45 15.05 -28.15
C ALA A 84 -17.32 14.11 -28.97
N LEU A 85 -17.33 14.27 -30.29
CA LEU A 85 -18.06 13.40 -31.20
C LEU A 85 -17.54 11.95 -31.10
N LEU A 86 -16.23 11.74 -31.07
CA LEU A 86 -15.64 10.40 -30.94
C LEU A 86 -16.04 9.73 -29.61
N ILE A 87 -16.07 10.49 -28.50
CA ILE A 87 -16.50 10.01 -27.17
C ILE A 87 -17.97 9.56 -27.22
N VAL A 88 -18.83 10.34 -27.87
CA VAL A 88 -20.26 10.00 -28.06
C VAL A 88 -20.42 8.72 -28.88
N LEU A 89 -19.73 8.64 -30.02
CA LEU A 89 -19.75 7.44 -30.87
C LEU A 89 -19.26 6.21 -30.14
N ALA A 90 -18.16 6.33 -29.40
CA ALA A 90 -17.61 5.24 -28.58
C ALA A 90 -18.58 4.81 -27.47
N GLY A 91 -19.21 5.77 -26.80
CA GLY A 91 -20.22 5.49 -25.80
C GLY A 91 -21.45 4.74 -26.35
N PHE A 92 -21.95 5.16 -27.50
CA PHE A 92 -23.03 4.45 -28.19
C PHE A 92 -22.64 3.06 -28.66
N ALA A 93 -21.46 2.90 -29.23
CA ALA A 93 -20.94 1.60 -29.62
C ALA A 93 -20.80 0.64 -28.43
N GLY A 94 -20.29 1.15 -27.30
CA GLY A 94 -20.26 0.38 -26.05
C GLY A 94 -21.67 0.01 -25.54
N LEU A 95 -22.66 0.87 -25.74
CA LEU A 95 -24.05 0.57 -25.43
C LEU A 95 -24.58 -0.57 -26.32
N ILE A 96 -24.31 -0.53 -27.61
CA ILE A 96 -24.67 -1.60 -28.57
C ILE A 96 -24.01 -2.92 -28.16
N VAL A 97 -22.72 -2.87 -27.75
CA VAL A 97 -22.01 -4.06 -27.24
C VAL A 97 -22.71 -4.67 -26.03
N ASP A 98 -23.21 -3.85 -25.10
CA ASP A 98 -23.88 -4.33 -23.88
C ASP A 98 -25.29 -4.85 -24.19
N VAL A 99 -26.06 -4.19 -25.08
CA VAL A 99 -27.41 -4.56 -25.44
C VAL A 99 -27.45 -5.84 -26.27
N LEU A 100 -26.62 -5.92 -27.31
CA LEU A 100 -26.56 -7.06 -28.23
C LEU A 100 -25.64 -8.19 -27.74
N ALA A 101 -24.91 -7.98 -26.62
CA ALA A 101 -23.94 -8.94 -26.08
C ALA A 101 -22.92 -9.42 -27.16
N LEU A 102 -22.36 -8.47 -27.91
CA LEU A 102 -21.50 -8.76 -29.05
C LEU A 102 -20.25 -9.54 -28.65
N PRO A 103 -19.80 -10.51 -29.43
CA PRO A 103 -18.60 -11.27 -29.16
C PRO A 103 -17.35 -10.40 -29.31
N ARG A 104 -16.28 -10.75 -28.59
CA ARG A 104 -15.04 -9.95 -28.52
C ARG A 104 -14.44 -9.60 -29.88
N PRO A 105 -14.37 -10.49 -30.89
CA PRO A 105 -13.83 -10.10 -32.19
C PRO A 105 -14.58 -8.92 -32.82
N VAL A 106 -15.93 -8.94 -32.73
CA VAL A 106 -16.76 -7.85 -33.23
C VAL A 106 -16.52 -6.54 -32.47
N GLN A 107 -16.32 -6.63 -31.17
CA GLN A 107 -15.94 -5.44 -30.37
C GLN A 107 -14.64 -4.84 -30.85
N VAL A 108 -13.61 -5.66 -31.17
CA VAL A 108 -12.32 -5.18 -31.70
C VAL A 108 -12.51 -4.47 -33.04
N VAL A 109 -13.25 -5.06 -33.95
CA VAL A 109 -13.55 -4.45 -35.26
C VAL A 109 -14.28 -3.13 -35.10
N LEU A 110 -15.27 -3.08 -34.20
CA LEU A 110 -16.00 -1.84 -33.90
C LEU A 110 -15.09 -0.76 -33.32
N GLY A 111 -14.18 -1.14 -32.41
CA GLY A 111 -13.17 -0.23 -31.85
C GLY A 111 -12.21 0.32 -32.90
N LEU A 112 -11.77 -0.51 -33.83
CA LEU A 112 -10.94 -0.08 -34.98
C LEU A 112 -11.71 0.87 -35.89
N ALA A 113 -12.98 0.62 -36.18
CA ALA A 113 -13.82 1.49 -36.99
C ALA A 113 -14.01 2.87 -36.35
N ILE A 114 -14.25 2.93 -35.04
CA ILE A 114 -14.38 4.20 -34.30
C ILE A 114 -13.05 4.95 -34.28
N ALA A 115 -11.93 4.26 -34.04
CA ALA A 115 -10.61 4.87 -34.08
C ALA A 115 -10.29 5.43 -35.49
N TRP A 116 -10.67 4.73 -36.55
CA TRP A 116 -10.56 5.22 -37.91
C TRP A 116 -11.35 6.53 -38.11
N VAL A 117 -12.60 6.60 -37.66
CA VAL A 117 -13.40 7.83 -37.68
C VAL A 117 -12.67 8.95 -36.91
N GLY A 118 -12.12 8.67 -35.72
CA GLY A 118 -11.36 9.66 -34.96
C GLY A 118 -10.17 10.23 -35.74
N VAL A 119 -9.44 9.37 -36.43
CA VAL A 119 -8.30 9.78 -37.27
C VAL A 119 -8.75 10.63 -38.46
N THR A 120 -9.86 10.31 -39.13
CA THR A 120 -10.41 11.12 -40.23
C THR A 120 -10.94 12.48 -39.75
N LEU A 121 -11.37 12.56 -38.47
CA LEU A 121 -11.76 13.81 -37.80
C LEU A 121 -10.57 14.64 -37.29
N GLY A 122 -9.33 14.25 -37.59
CA GLY A 122 -8.12 14.99 -37.23
C GLY A 122 -7.47 14.60 -35.92
N ILE A 123 -8.00 13.58 -35.19
CA ILE A 123 -7.34 13.07 -33.97
C ILE A 123 -6.25 12.09 -34.37
N ARG A 124 -5.11 12.64 -34.78
CA ARG A 124 -3.98 11.84 -35.26
C ARG A 124 -2.65 12.35 -34.78
N VAL A 125 -1.70 11.45 -34.64
CA VAL A 125 -0.30 11.73 -34.31
C VAL A 125 0.46 11.98 -35.60
N GLU A 126 0.75 13.23 -35.94
CA GLU A 126 1.47 13.60 -37.17
C GLU A 126 2.97 13.55 -36.95
N GLU A 127 3.43 14.00 -35.80
CA GLU A 127 4.83 14.12 -35.46
C GLU A 127 5.11 13.53 -34.08
N ILE A 128 6.24 12.91 -33.94
CA ILE A 128 6.76 12.46 -32.64
C ILE A 128 8.20 12.97 -32.49
N LYS A 129 8.58 13.21 -31.23
CA LYS A 129 9.98 13.51 -30.90
C LYS A 129 10.59 12.30 -30.20
N PRO A 130 11.38 11.45 -30.87
CA PRO A 130 12.02 10.30 -30.24
C PRO A 130 12.97 10.71 -29.10
N PRO A 131 13.17 9.88 -28.07
CA PRO A 131 13.92 10.25 -26.85
C PRO A 131 15.40 10.58 -27.10
N PHE A 132 15.98 10.14 -28.23
CA PHE A 132 17.38 10.32 -28.58
C PHE A 132 17.58 11.34 -29.72
N VAL A 133 16.50 11.92 -30.23
CA VAL A 133 16.53 12.83 -31.38
C VAL A 133 16.09 14.23 -30.97
N THR A 134 16.86 15.24 -31.32
CA THR A 134 16.54 16.64 -30.99
C THR A 134 15.48 17.25 -31.90
N ARG A 135 15.20 16.63 -33.05
CA ARG A 135 14.24 17.11 -34.05
C ARG A 135 12.92 16.31 -33.96
N LEU A 136 11.82 16.97 -34.33
CA LEU A 136 10.54 16.31 -34.57
C LEU A 136 10.68 15.42 -35.81
N VAL A 137 10.15 14.21 -35.72
CA VAL A 137 10.10 13.23 -36.80
C VAL A 137 8.64 13.11 -37.23
N SER A 138 8.39 13.46 -38.50
CA SER A 138 7.08 13.24 -39.10
C SER A 138 6.85 11.74 -39.31
N LEU A 139 5.70 11.26 -38.91
CA LEU A 139 5.30 9.85 -39.09
C LEU A 139 4.84 9.54 -40.51
N GLY A 140 4.53 10.56 -41.31
CA GLY A 140 4.05 10.37 -42.69
C GLY A 140 2.90 9.35 -42.75
N GLU A 141 3.06 8.30 -43.55
CA GLU A 141 2.06 7.24 -43.70
C GLU A 141 1.79 6.45 -42.45
N TRP A 142 2.75 6.37 -41.51
CA TRP A 142 2.59 5.71 -40.22
C TRP A 142 1.72 6.48 -39.21
N SER A 143 1.36 7.72 -39.51
CA SER A 143 0.50 8.56 -38.66
C SER A 143 -0.86 7.89 -38.37
N VAL A 144 -1.49 7.36 -39.42
CA VAL A 144 -2.82 6.71 -39.30
C VAL A 144 -2.78 5.41 -38.49
N PRO A 145 -1.93 4.42 -38.86
CA PRO A 145 -1.90 3.17 -38.12
C PRO A 145 -1.43 3.36 -36.67
N ALA A 146 -0.50 4.27 -36.39
CA ALA A 146 -0.04 4.57 -35.05
C ALA A 146 -1.15 5.19 -34.18
N SER A 147 -1.92 6.11 -34.72
CA SER A 147 -3.04 6.76 -34.03
C SER A 147 -4.17 5.78 -33.71
N ILE A 148 -4.51 4.90 -34.66
CA ILE A 148 -5.51 3.85 -34.45
C ILE A 148 -5.04 2.88 -33.36
N ALA A 149 -3.79 2.42 -33.45
CA ALA A 149 -3.22 1.51 -32.44
C ALA A 149 -3.20 2.14 -31.05
N TRP A 150 -2.92 3.44 -30.95
CA TRP A 150 -2.95 4.18 -29.70
C TRP A 150 -4.36 4.29 -29.13
N LEU A 151 -5.33 4.79 -29.89
CA LEU A 151 -6.73 4.96 -29.47
C LEU A 151 -7.34 3.62 -29.00
N VAL A 152 -7.16 2.58 -29.80
CA VAL A 152 -7.65 1.23 -29.48
C VAL A 152 -6.91 0.67 -28.28
N GLY A 153 -5.58 0.77 -28.23
CA GLY A 153 -4.75 0.27 -27.15
C GLY A 153 -5.13 0.86 -25.79
N VAL A 154 -5.25 2.19 -25.71
CA VAL A 154 -5.68 2.90 -24.48
C VAL A 154 -7.11 2.47 -24.08
N THR A 155 -8.02 2.41 -25.05
CA THR A 155 -9.41 2.01 -24.78
C THR A 155 -9.49 0.60 -24.23
N TYR A 156 -8.79 -0.36 -24.82
CA TYR A 156 -8.79 -1.73 -24.31
C TYR A 156 -8.07 -1.90 -22.98
N ALA A 157 -7.04 -1.11 -22.71
CA ALA A 157 -6.40 -1.07 -21.39
C ALA A 157 -7.43 -0.65 -20.30
N VAL A 158 -8.25 0.36 -20.57
CA VAL A 158 -9.33 0.79 -19.67
C VAL A 158 -10.43 -0.30 -19.55
N VAL A 159 -10.83 -0.93 -20.67
CA VAL A 159 -11.84 -1.99 -20.69
C VAL A 159 -11.41 -3.22 -19.88
N LEU A 160 -10.13 -3.56 -19.85
CA LEU A 160 -9.63 -4.69 -19.07
C LEU A 160 -9.75 -4.50 -17.55
N CYS A 161 -9.74 -3.26 -17.06
CA CYS A 161 -9.93 -2.95 -15.65
C CYS A 161 -11.40 -3.07 -15.17
N ARG A 162 -12.37 -3.36 -16.04
CA ARG A 162 -13.83 -3.34 -15.74
C ARG A 162 -14.31 -4.36 -14.70
N ARG A 163 -13.50 -5.36 -14.34
CA ARG A 163 -13.90 -6.44 -13.43
C ARG A 163 -14.04 -6.01 -11.98
N LEU A 164 -13.32 -4.98 -11.54
CA LEU A 164 -13.48 -4.41 -10.21
C LEU A 164 -14.39 -3.17 -10.28
N PRO A 165 -15.54 -3.20 -9.60
CA PRO A 165 -16.40 -2.02 -9.48
C PRO A 165 -15.60 -0.84 -8.92
N LYS A 166 -15.84 0.35 -9.49
CA LYS A 166 -15.22 1.61 -9.05
C LYS A 166 -13.71 1.76 -9.34
N LEU A 167 -12.95 0.67 -9.61
CA LEU A 167 -11.52 0.75 -9.90
C LEU A 167 -11.27 1.57 -11.16
N THR A 168 -11.92 1.20 -12.28
CA THR A 168 -11.71 1.88 -13.57
C THR A 168 -11.97 3.37 -13.49
N ALA A 169 -13.12 3.77 -12.93
CA ALA A 169 -13.46 5.19 -12.80
C ALA A 169 -12.45 5.95 -11.94
N ALA A 170 -12.02 5.36 -10.84
CA ALA A 170 -11.05 6.00 -9.96
C ALA A 170 -9.65 6.11 -10.60
N LEU A 171 -9.20 5.09 -11.34
CA LEU A 171 -7.95 5.13 -12.11
C LEU A 171 -8.03 6.22 -13.20
N VAL A 172 -9.12 6.23 -13.97
CA VAL A 172 -9.34 7.22 -15.03
C VAL A 172 -9.37 8.63 -14.47
N ALA A 173 -9.98 8.86 -13.30
CA ALA A 173 -10.00 10.17 -12.66
C ALA A 173 -8.59 10.69 -12.36
N VAL A 174 -7.73 9.86 -11.76
CA VAL A 174 -6.34 10.22 -11.42
C VAL A 174 -5.51 10.46 -12.68
N ILE A 175 -5.61 9.57 -13.67
CA ILE A 175 -4.88 9.66 -14.95
C ILE A 175 -5.28 10.92 -15.71
N SER A 176 -6.59 11.19 -15.82
CA SER A 176 -7.12 12.36 -16.53
C SER A 176 -6.72 13.67 -15.88
N LEU A 177 -6.71 13.73 -14.54
CA LEU A 177 -6.22 14.89 -13.82
C LEU A 177 -4.74 15.13 -14.10
N THR A 178 -3.93 14.07 -14.13
CA THR A 178 -2.51 14.16 -14.46
C THR A 178 -2.31 14.70 -15.88
N PHE A 179 -3.08 14.21 -16.85
CA PHE A 179 -3.01 14.69 -18.23
C PHE A 179 -3.47 16.14 -18.36
N ALA A 180 -4.50 16.52 -17.61
CA ALA A 180 -4.96 17.91 -17.58
C ALA A 180 -3.86 18.86 -17.04
N VAL A 181 -3.24 18.50 -15.90
CA VAL A 181 -2.14 19.28 -15.33
C VAL A 181 -0.94 19.33 -16.28
N ALA A 182 -0.55 18.19 -16.88
CA ALA A 182 0.56 18.14 -17.83
C ALA A 182 0.29 19.02 -19.07
N ALA A 183 -0.93 18.99 -19.62
CA ALA A 183 -1.32 19.81 -20.76
C ALA A 183 -1.31 21.31 -20.41
N LEU A 184 -1.85 21.71 -19.26
CA LEU A 184 -1.97 23.10 -18.84
C LEU A 184 -0.61 23.72 -18.44
N VAL A 185 0.29 22.93 -17.83
CA VAL A 185 1.56 23.44 -17.25
C VAL A 185 2.73 23.32 -18.22
N VAL A 186 2.79 22.24 -19.02
CA VAL A 186 4.00 21.88 -19.76
C VAL A 186 3.90 22.08 -21.28
N ALA A 187 2.69 22.05 -21.83
CA ALA A 187 2.49 22.02 -23.28
C ALA A 187 2.11 23.41 -23.85
N PRO A 188 3.06 24.18 -24.45
CA PRO A 188 2.77 25.48 -25.07
C PRO A 188 2.19 25.32 -26.47
N SER A 189 1.11 24.54 -26.65
CA SER A 189 0.40 24.43 -27.94
C SER A 189 -0.95 25.11 -27.87
N ARG A 190 -1.49 25.54 -29.04
CA ARG A 190 -2.83 26.16 -29.13
C ARG A 190 -3.93 25.24 -28.63
N SER A 191 -3.77 23.90 -28.76
CA SER A 191 -4.73 22.89 -28.35
C SER A 191 -4.55 22.41 -26.88
N ALA A 192 -3.43 22.77 -26.22
CA ALA A 192 -3.14 22.32 -24.86
C ALA A 192 -4.19 22.76 -23.80
N PRO A 193 -4.66 24.03 -23.79
CA PRO A 193 -5.71 24.42 -22.83
C PRO A 193 -7.00 23.63 -23.02
N ALA A 194 -7.39 23.36 -24.25
CA ALA A 194 -8.60 22.61 -24.58
C ALA A 194 -8.47 21.12 -24.19
N ALA A 195 -7.31 20.50 -24.44
CA ALA A 195 -7.01 19.15 -23.94
C ALA A 195 -6.99 19.09 -22.41
N GLY A 196 -6.49 20.14 -21.75
CA GLY A 196 -6.52 20.28 -20.29
C GLY A 196 -7.95 20.34 -19.76
N LEU A 197 -8.84 21.13 -20.38
CA LEU A 197 -10.26 21.21 -20.00
C LEU A 197 -10.98 19.88 -20.21
N LEU A 198 -10.75 19.19 -21.33
CA LEU A 198 -11.29 17.86 -21.58
C LEU A 198 -10.80 16.85 -20.53
N GLY A 199 -9.53 16.95 -20.14
CA GLY A 199 -8.94 16.13 -19.06
C GLY A 199 -9.59 16.39 -17.70
N LEU A 200 -9.86 17.66 -17.36
CA LEU A 200 -10.55 18.03 -16.11
C LEU A 200 -12.01 17.54 -16.11
N ALA A 201 -12.73 17.66 -17.23
CA ALA A 201 -14.09 17.13 -17.36
C ALA A 201 -14.12 15.61 -17.18
N LEU A 202 -13.19 14.89 -17.83
CA LEU A 202 -13.08 13.44 -17.66
C LEU A 202 -12.72 13.05 -16.23
N ALA A 203 -11.78 13.76 -15.60
CA ALA A 203 -11.39 13.51 -14.20
C ALA A 203 -12.60 13.69 -13.27
N ALA A 204 -13.36 14.78 -13.42
CA ALA A 204 -14.54 15.08 -12.62
C ALA A 204 -15.66 14.06 -12.84
N GLY A 205 -15.99 13.74 -14.08
CA GLY A 205 -17.00 12.73 -14.43
C GLY A 205 -16.64 11.34 -13.91
N ALA A 206 -15.39 10.93 -14.07
CA ALA A 206 -14.90 9.64 -13.56
C ALA A 206 -14.88 9.61 -12.01
N ALA A 207 -14.50 10.71 -11.33
CA ALA A 207 -14.57 10.83 -9.87
C ALA A 207 -15.99 10.74 -9.34
N GLY A 208 -16.94 11.38 -10.00
CA GLY A 208 -18.38 11.28 -9.70
C GLY A 208 -18.88 9.83 -9.81
N ALA A 209 -18.50 9.14 -10.88
CA ALA A 209 -18.84 7.74 -11.09
C ALA A 209 -18.19 6.79 -10.07
N ALA A 210 -16.94 7.05 -9.66
CA ALA A 210 -16.26 6.26 -8.64
C ALA A 210 -16.91 6.36 -7.26
N ARG A 211 -17.49 7.53 -6.95
CA ARG A 211 -18.20 7.78 -5.68
C ARG A 211 -19.65 7.34 -5.68
N SER A 212 -20.23 7.17 -6.84
CA SER A 212 -21.63 6.76 -6.99
C SER A 212 -21.84 5.28 -6.61
N ASP A 213 -23.10 4.90 -6.35
CA ASP A 213 -23.49 3.53 -6.00
C ASP A 213 -23.74 2.64 -7.23
N TYR A 214 -23.04 2.92 -8.34
CA TYR A 214 -23.12 2.04 -9.51
C TYR A 214 -22.58 0.64 -9.16
N PRO A 215 -23.37 -0.41 -9.35
CA PRO A 215 -22.92 -1.79 -9.10
C PRO A 215 -21.85 -2.22 -10.11
N SER A 216 -21.89 -1.68 -11.32
CA SER A 216 -20.88 -1.85 -12.38
C SER A 216 -21.04 -0.75 -13.43
N LEU A 217 -19.92 -0.38 -14.04
CA LEU A 217 -19.91 0.46 -15.24
C LEU A 217 -20.04 -0.44 -16.47
N GLY A 218 -20.96 -0.11 -17.39
CA GLY A 218 -21.15 -0.83 -18.66
C GLY A 218 -20.01 -0.58 -19.64
N SER A 219 -20.03 -1.30 -20.77
CA SER A 219 -19.05 -1.11 -21.86
C SER A 219 -19.10 0.31 -22.41
N SER A 220 -20.29 0.92 -22.45
CA SER A 220 -20.49 2.31 -22.87
C SER A 220 -19.58 3.30 -22.11
N ALA A 221 -19.56 3.21 -20.76
CA ALA A 221 -18.70 4.06 -19.93
C ALA A 221 -17.21 3.80 -20.20
N HIS A 222 -16.80 2.53 -20.28
CA HIS A 222 -15.40 2.18 -20.48
C HIS A 222 -14.88 2.63 -21.86
N TRP A 223 -15.69 2.48 -22.89
CA TRP A 223 -15.33 2.93 -24.23
C TRP A 223 -15.25 4.45 -24.30
N ALA A 224 -16.24 5.18 -23.78
CA ALA A 224 -16.22 6.63 -23.72
C ALA A 224 -14.98 7.16 -22.98
N MET A 225 -14.68 6.61 -21.78
CA MET A 225 -13.50 7.00 -21.00
C MET A 225 -12.19 6.66 -21.72
N GLY A 226 -12.09 5.49 -22.35
CA GLY A 226 -10.89 5.05 -23.05
C GLY A 226 -10.58 5.90 -24.27
N PHE A 227 -11.57 6.17 -25.13
CA PHE A 227 -11.42 7.05 -26.28
C PHE A 227 -11.16 8.50 -25.86
N ALA A 228 -11.78 8.98 -24.79
CA ALA A 228 -11.48 10.31 -24.22
C ALA A 228 -10.01 10.43 -23.79
N LEU A 229 -9.49 9.45 -23.02
CA LEU A 229 -8.08 9.42 -22.62
C LEU A 229 -7.14 9.38 -23.82
N GLY A 230 -7.43 8.52 -24.82
CA GLY A 230 -6.66 8.42 -26.04
C GLY A 230 -6.63 9.75 -26.81
N SER A 231 -7.78 10.43 -26.93
CA SER A 231 -7.89 11.73 -27.60
C SER A 231 -7.15 12.83 -26.86
N ILE A 232 -7.30 12.92 -25.52
CA ILE A 232 -6.59 13.92 -24.70
C ILE A 232 -5.07 13.79 -24.87
N THR A 233 -4.56 12.56 -24.91
CA THR A 233 -3.13 12.34 -25.10
C THR A 233 -2.64 12.75 -26.49
N ILE A 234 -3.41 12.49 -27.54
CA ILE A 234 -3.06 12.89 -28.90
C ILE A 234 -3.10 14.42 -29.06
N ILE A 235 -4.17 15.06 -28.59
CA ILE A 235 -4.40 16.50 -28.76
C ILE A 235 -3.43 17.32 -27.89
N GLY A 236 -3.22 16.89 -26.63
CA GLY A 236 -2.53 17.70 -25.61
C GLY A 236 -1.04 17.41 -25.44
N LEU A 237 -0.64 16.16 -25.57
CA LEU A 237 0.69 15.73 -25.11
C LEU A 237 1.63 15.29 -26.23
N LEU A 238 1.12 14.72 -27.32
CA LEU A 238 1.93 14.09 -28.35
C LEU A 238 2.72 15.07 -29.23
N LYS A 239 2.36 16.34 -29.26
CA LYS A 239 3.01 17.35 -30.11
C LYS A 239 4.26 18.02 -29.51
N ASN A 240 4.64 17.78 -28.24
CA ASN A 240 5.54 18.72 -27.55
C ASN A 240 6.92 18.22 -27.08
N THR A 241 7.14 16.97 -26.74
CA THR A 241 8.49 16.43 -26.39
C THR A 241 8.50 14.92 -26.30
N ALA A 242 9.55 14.28 -26.82
CA ALA A 242 9.65 12.83 -26.97
C ALA A 242 9.48 11.98 -25.70
N PHE A 243 10.02 12.45 -24.58
CA PHE A 243 9.91 11.73 -23.32
C PHE A 243 8.52 11.88 -22.68
N LEU A 244 7.88 13.03 -22.96
CA LEU A 244 6.52 13.34 -22.50
C LEU A 244 5.45 12.61 -23.30
N VAL A 245 5.72 12.36 -24.57
CA VAL A 245 4.77 11.85 -25.56
C VAL A 245 4.36 10.40 -25.30
N ILE A 246 5.30 9.56 -24.92
CA ILE A 246 5.05 8.13 -24.67
C ILE A 246 5.19 7.80 -23.19
N GLY A 247 6.14 8.42 -22.51
CA GLY A 247 6.46 8.11 -21.12
C GLY A 247 5.35 8.46 -20.14
N VAL A 248 4.77 9.66 -20.24
CA VAL A 248 3.69 10.08 -19.32
C VAL A 248 2.43 9.24 -19.48
N PRO A 249 1.89 9.04 -20.69
CA PRO A 249 0.74 8.17 -20.86
C PRO A 249 1.01 6.72 -20.46
N LEU A 250 2.19 6.16 -20.80
CA LEU A 250 2.57 4.81 -20.39
C LEU A 250 2.68 4.66 -18.88
N LEU A 251 3.30 5.63 -18.19
CA LEU A 251 3.39 5.62 -16.74
C LEU A 251 2.01 5.81 -16.08
N ALA A 252 1.25 6.77 -16.56
CA ALA A 252 -0.09 7.03 -16.04
C ALA A 252 -1.04 5.85 -16.26
N LEU A 253 -0.91 5.19 -17.43
CA LEU A 253 -1.63 3.94 -17.74
C LEU A 253 -0.93 2.69 -17.18
N GLY A 254 0.10 2.84 -16.36
CA GLY A 254 0.95 1.74 -15.88
C GLY A 254 0.16 0.61 -15.23
N VAL A 255 -0.88 0.91 -14.44
CA VAL A 255 -1.74 -0.13 -13.85
C VAL A 255 -2.61 -0.82 -14.91
N PRO A 256 -3.38 -0.14 -15.77
CA PRO A 256 -4.11 -0.78 -16.87
C PRO A 256 -3.22 -1.57 -17.82
N VAL A 257 -2.05 -1.04 -18.18
CA VAL A 257 -1.07 -1.72 -19.02
C VAL A 257 -0.47 -2.92 -18.29
N GLY A 258 -0.13 -2.78 -17.01
CA GLY A 258 0.38 -3.84 -16.16
C GLY A 258 -0.61 -5.01 -15.99
N GLU A 259 -1.89 -4.74 -15.84
CA GLU A 259 -2.97 -5.75 -15.85
C GLU A 259 -2.94 -6.57 -17.16
N THR A 260 -2.77 -5.87 -18.28
CA THR A 260 -2.72 -6.53 -19.61
C THR A 260 -1.45 -7.36 -19.76
N ALA A 261 -0.29 -6.79 -19.41
CA ALA A 261 1.00 -7.46 -19.49
C ALA A 261 1.04 -8.70 -18.58
N TYR A 262 0.55 -8.57 -17.34
CA TYR A 262 0.43 -9.69 -16.42
C TYR A 262 -0.44 -10.82 -16.98
N ALA A 263 -1.62 -10.48 -17.55
CA ALA A 263 -2.51 -11.47 -18.14
C ALA A 263 -1.88 -12.21 -19.32
N ILE A 264 -1.06 -11.53 -20.12
CA ILE A 264 -0.33 -12.14 -21.24
C ILE A 264 0.82 -13.03 -20.72
N ALA A 265 1.65 -12.52 -19.83
CA ALA A 265 2.80 -13.23 -19.26
C ALA A 265 2.37 -14.50 -18.50
N TYR A 266 1.34 -14.38 -17.68
CA TYR A 266 0.77 -15.52 -16.95
C TYR A 266 0.17 -16.59 -17.88
N GLY A 267 -0.50 -16.16 -18.96
CA GLY A 267 -1.01 -17.07 -20.00
C GLY A 267 0.11 -17.82 -20.73
N ALA A 268 1.20 -17.13 -21.03
CA ALA A 268 2.38 -17.71 -21.68
C ALA A 268 3.11 -18.71 -20.76
N ALA A 269 3.30 -18.35 -19.48
CA ALA A 269 4.04 -19.18 -18.50
C ALA A 269 3.34 -20.52 -18.20
N LYS A 270 2.00 -20.59 -18.31
CA LYS A 270 1.24 -21.84 -18.09
C LYS A 270 1.15 -22.75 -19.30
N GLY A 271 1.92 -22.52 -20.37
CA GLY A 271 2.06 -23.41 -21.52
C GLY A 271 0.77 -23.67 -22.32
N LYS A 272 -0.25 -22.87 -22.12
CA LYS A 272 -1.51 -22.99 -22.87
C LYS A 272 -1.35 -22.31 -24.23
N GLN A 273 -0.96 -23.07 -25.20
CA GLN A 273 -0.70 -22.72 -26.61
C GLN A 273 -1.89 -22.09 -27.37
N ARG A 274 -3.03 -21.88 -26.74
CA ARG A 274 -4.18 -21.24 -27.35
C ARG A 274 -4.46 -19.90 -26.68
N LEU A 275 -4.00 -18.84 -27.29
CA LEU A 275 -4.52 -17.47 -27.16
C LEU A 275 -6.00 -17.43 -27.63
N ALA A 276 -6.81 -18.34 -27.13
CA ALA A 276 -8.22 -18.32 -27.41
C ALA A 276 -8.86 -17.14 -26.69
N LEU A 277 -9.36 -16.19 -27.47
CA LEU A 277 -10.09 -14.98 -27.08
C LEU A 277 -11.29 -15.21 -26.15
N GLY A 278 -11.46 -16.39 -25.58
CA GLY A 278 -12.57 -16.78 -24.73
C GLY A 278 -12.25 -17.29 -23.32
N GLN A 279 -11.01 -17.67 -22.99
CA GLN A 279 -10.70 -18.21 -21.66
C GLN A 279 -10.49 -17.12 -20.61
N ARG A 280 -10.92 -17.38 -19.36
CA ARG A 280 -10.67 -16.50 -18.18
C ARG A 280 -9.16 -16.29 -18.02
N ARG A 281 -8.69 -15.10 -18.37
CA ARG A 281 -7.32 -14.66 -18.05
C ARG A 281 -7.31 -14.16 -16.61
N GLU A 282 -6.37 -14.64 -15.82
CA GLU A 282 -6.12 -14.06 -14.51
C GLU A 282 -5.53 -12.67 -14.67
N LEU A 283 -6.15 -11.69 -14.03
CA LEU A 283 -5.70 -10.32 -13.97
C LEU A 283 -4.91 -10.08 -12.67
N LEU A 284 -4.06 -9.06 -12.66
CA LEU A 284 -3.22 -8.71 -11.50
C LEU A 284 -4.06 -8.53 -10.22
N HIS A 285 -5.20 -7.86 -10.32
CA HIS A 285 -6.07 -7.66 -9.16
C HIS A 285 -6.69 -8.97 -8.63
N GLU A 286 -6.99 -9.95 -9.51
CA GLU A 286 -7.47 -11.28 -9.09
C GLU A 286 -6.35 -12.05 -8.37
N ALA A 287 -5.11 -11.93 -8.86
CA ALA A 287 -3.94 -12.47 -8.20
C ALA A 287 -3.73 -11.84 -6.80
N LEU A 288 -3.89 -10.52 -6.68
CA LEU A 288 -3.79 -9.81 -5.39
C LEU A 288 -4.87 -10.24 -4.40
N ILE A 289 -6.10 -10.43 -4.85
CA ILE A 289 -7.20 -10.95 -3.99
C ILE A 289 -6.88 -12.36 -3.50
N ARG A 290 -6.28 -13.22 -4.33
CA ARG A 290 -5.86 -14.57 -3.89
C ARG A 290 -4.72 -14.58 -2.90
N THR A 291 -3.91 -13.53 -2.82
CA THR A 291 -2.90 -13.40 -1.77
C THR A 291 -3.47 -12.98 -0.41
N GLY A 292 -4.80 -12.87 -0.28
CA GLY A 292 -5.49 -12.50 0.97
C GLY A 292 -5.87 -11.02 1.06
N LEU A 293 -5.74 -10.23 -0.03
CA LEU A 293 -6.25 -8.86 -0.02
C LEU A 293 -7.77 -8.82 -0.20
N SER A 294 -8.45 -8.03 0.63
CA SER A 294 -9.87 -7.74 0.37
C SER A 294 -10.03 -6.89 -0.90
N PRO A 295 -11.17 -6.99 -1.63
CA PRO A 295 -11.40 -6.20 -2.84
C PRO A 295 -11.21 -4.70 -2.65
N ARG A 296 -11.61 -4.15 -1.48
CA ARG A 296 -11.42 -2.73 -1.14
C ARG A 296 -9.94 -2.35 -1.01
N ARG A 297 -9.15 -3.17 -0.31
CA ARG A 297 -7.70 -2.96 -0.14
C ARG A 297 -6.97 -3.07 -1.48
N THR A 298 -7.37 -4.00 -2.34
CA THR A 298 -6.83 -4.15 -3.70
C THR A 298 -7.08 -2.90 -4.54
N VAL A 299 -8.31 -2.35 -4.53
CA VAL A 299 -8.64 -1.10 -5.23
C VAL A 299 -7.80 0.06 -4.70
N MET A 300 -7.71 0.25 -3.38
CA MET A 300 -6.91 1.31 -2.77
C MET A 300 -5.41 1.20 -3.13
N LEU A 301 -4.86 -0.01 -3.14
CA LEU A 301 -3.46 -0.27 -3.50
C LEU A 301 -3.18 0.09 -4.96
N LEU A 302 -4.05 -0.32 -5.88
CA LEU A 302 -3.90 -0.02 -7.31
C LEU A 302 -4.10 1.47 -7.61
N GLN A 303 -5.02 2.14 -6.90
CA GLN A 303 -5.19 3.60 -6.98
C GLN A 303 -3.94 4.34 -6.48
N GLY A 304 -3.38 3.92 -5.33
CA GLY A 304 -2.15 4.48 -4.78
C GLY A 304 -0.97 4.31 -5.74
N LEU A 305 -0.83 3.12 -6.36
CA LEU A 305 0.19 2.87 -7.37
C LEU A 305 -0.01 3.77 -8.60
N THR A 306 -1.24 3.93 -9.08
CA THR A 306 -1.53 4.83 -10.21
C THR A 306 -1.20 6.27 -9.86
N ALA A 307 -1.61 6.76 -8.69
CA ALA A 307 -1.29 8.11 -8.23
C ALA A 307 0.24 8.32 -8.13
N TYR A 308 0.97 7.34 -7.63
CA TYR A 308 2.42 7.35 -7.58
C TYR A 308 3.05 7.45 -8.98
N LEU A 309 2.63 6.59 -9.92
CA LEU A 309 3.13 6.62 -11.30
C LEU A 309 2.80 7.94 -12.00
N CYS A 310 1.61 8.49 -11.76
CA CYS A 310 1.20 9.80 -12.25
C CYS A 310 2.07 10.93 -11.67
N ALA A 311 2.39 10.88 -10.37
CA ALA A 311 3.28 11.86 -9.74
C ALA A 311 4.71 11.78 -10.30
N VAL A 312 5.23 10.57 -10.53
CA VAL A 312 6.53 10.36 -11.19
C VAL A 312 6.51 10.92 -12.63
N ALA A 313 5.46 10.62 -13.37
CA ALA A 313 5.28 11.13 -14.73
C ALA A 313 5.28 12.66 -14.76
N LEU A 314 4.52 13.29 -13.87
CA LEU A 314 4.46 14.75 -13.75
C LEU A 314 5.81 15.37 -13.34
N LEU A 315 6.48 14.77 -12.35
CA LEU A 315 7.82 15.22 -11.93
C LEU A 315 8.82 15.18 -13.09
N LEU A 316 8.85 14.08 -13.86
CA LEU A 316 9.72 13.95 -15.01
C LEU A 316 9.39 14.96 -16.12
N THR A 317 8.10 15.37 -16.25
CA THR A 317 7.70 16.41 -17.17
C THR A 317 8.17 17.80 -16.74
N LEU A 318 8.12 18.10 -15.44
CA LEU A 318 8.57 19.36 -14.88
C LEU A 318 10.10 19.54 -14.98
N LEU A 319 10.84 18.43 -15.01
CA LEU A 319 12.29 18.42 -15.22
C LEU A 319 12.69 18.65 -16.69
N VAL A 320 12.10 19.64 -17.37
CA VAL A 320 12.29 19.90 -18.81
C VAL A 320 13.76 20.10 -19.18
N ARG A 321 14.52 20.80 -18.33
CA ARG A 321 15.95 21.14 -18.56
C ARG A 321 16.93 20.01 -18.22
N ALA A 322 16.50 18.95 -17.53
CA ALA A 322 17.38 17.85 -17.18
C ALA A 322 17.75 17.00 -18.41
N SER A 323 18.97 16.48 -18.43
CA SER A 323 19.42 15.58 -19.49
C SER A 323 18.60 14.29 -19.51
N PHE A 324 18.56 13.63 -20.68
CA PHE A 324 17.87 12.34 -20.82
C PHE A 324 18.36 11.28 -19.82
N LEU A 325 19.68 11.23 -19.60
CA LEU A 325 20.28 10.27 -18.66
C LEU A 325 19.79 10.48 -17.22
N ILE A 326 19.72 11.73 -16.76
CA ILE A 326 19.18 12.05 -15.43
C ILE A 326 17.73 11.62 -15.32
N LYS A 327 16.90 11.90 -16.34
CA LYS A 327 15.49 11.46 -16.35
C LYS A 327 15.35 9.95 -16.35
N LEU A 328 16.19 9.24 -17.10
CA LEU A 328 16.21 7.78 -17.14
C LEU A 328 16.61 7.18 -15.78
N VAL A 329 17.67 7.71 -15.15
CA VAL A 329 18.10 7.25 -13.81
C VAL A 329 17.00 7.49 -12.76
N LEU A 330 16.39 8.68 -12.78
CA LEU A 330 15.28 8.99 -11.86
C LEU A 330 14.07 8.10 -12.12
N LEU A 331 13.74 7.81 -13.37
CA LEU A 331 12.66 6.89 -13.72
C LEU A 331 12.92 5.48 -13.20
N VAL A 332 14.12 4.94 -13.45
CA VAL A 332 14.49 3.59 -12.98
C VAL A 332 14.48 3.52 -11.46
N ALA A 333 15.04 4.52 -10.78
CA ALA A 333 15.02 4.60 -9.32
C ALA A 333 13.60 4.69 -8.77
N ALA A 334 12.74 5.51 -9.37
CA ALA A 334 11.34 5.62 -8.97
C ALA A 334 10.58 4.32 -9.20
N LEU A 335 10.74 3.66 -10.36
CA LEU A 335 10.09 2.38 -10.62
C LEU A 335 10.56 1.29 -9.65
N ALA A 336 11.85 1.21 -9.35
CA ALA A 336 12.39 0.28 -8.36
C ALA A 336 11.83 0.55 -6.96
N PHE A 337 11.81 1.82 -6.54
CA PHE A 337 11.22 2.22 -5.26
C PHE A 337 9.71 1.89 -5.20
N GLY A 338 8.96 2.26 -6.24
CA GLY A 338 7.53 1.95 -6.33
C GLY A 338 7.25 0.45 -6.28
N PHE A 339 8.07 -0.37 -6.94
CA PHE A 339 7.97 -1.82 -6.89
C PHE A 339 8.18 -2.37 -5.47
N VAL A 340 9.22 -1.88 -4.78
CA VAL A 340 9.51 -2.29 -3.39
C VAL A 340 8.36 -1.90 -2.46
N VAL A 341 7.90 -0.64 -2.55
CA VAL A 341 6.77 -0.17 -1.74
C VAL A 341 5.49 -0.95 -2.04
N PHE A 342 5.18 -1.19 -3.31
CA PHE A 342 4.03 -1.99 -3.71
C PHE A 342 4.11 -3.42 -3.15
N PHE A 343 5.28 -4.07 -3.26
CA PHE A 343 5.51 -5.41 -2.72
C PHE A 343 5.33 -5.46 -1.20
N ILE A 344 5.88 -4.47 -0.48
CA ILE A 344 5.74 -4.36 0.98
C ILE A 344 4.26 -4.15 1.35
N LEU A 345 3.57 -3.22 0.68
CA LEU A 345 2.17 -2.92 0.97
C LEU A 345 1.25 -4.12 0.69
N THR A 346 1.48 -4.85 -0.41
CA THR A 346 0.70 -6.07 -0.69
C THR A 346 0.83 -7.09 0.43
N ARG A 347 2.04 -7.26 0.97
CA ARG A 347 2.30 -8.19 2.07
C ARG A 347 1.67 -7.74 3.39
N ILE A 348 1.81 -6.45 3.73
CA ILE A 348 1.23 -5.89 4.97
C ILE A 348 -0.30 -5.94 4.96
N LEU A 349 -0.92 -5.70 3.79
CA LEU A 349 -2.37 -5.63 3.64
C LEU A 349 -3.02 -7.02 3.44
N SER A 350 -2.23 -8.04 3.08
CA SER A 350 -2.71 -9.43 2.99
C SER A 350 -3.04 -9.97 4.38
N GLU A 351 -4.12 -10.71 4.49
CA GLU A 351 -4.43 -11.41 5.74
C GLU A 351 -3.42 -12.55 5.95
N PRO A 352 -2.89 -12.71 7.18
CA PRO A 352 -1.99 -13.82 7.50
C PRO A 352 -2.69 -15.16 7.23
N ARG A 353 -1.95 -16.13 6.69
CA ARG A 353 -2.46 -17.50 6.58
C ARG A 353 -2.67 -18.06 7.98
N ASP A 354 -3.88 -18.51 8.25
CA ASP A 354 -4.18 -19.18 9.51
C ASP A 354 -3.50 -20.56 9.48
N THR A 355 -2.40 -20.69 10.23
CA THR A 355 -1.74 -21.96 10.50
C THR A 355 -2.09 -22.34 11.93
N ASN A 356 -2.39 -23.62 12.19
CA ASN A 356 -2.71 -24.11 13.55
C ASN A 356 -1.48 -24.19 14.48
N GLU A 357 -0.32 -23.68 14.03
CA GLU A 357 0.91 -23.71 14.82
C GLU A 357 0.90 -22.62 15.90
N GLU A 358 1.23 -22.98 17.12
CA GLU A 358 1.34 -22.04 18.27
C GLU A 358 2.53 -21.08 18.15
N ARG A 359 3.55 -21.45 17.37
CA ARG A 359 4.78 -20.68 17.14
C ARG A 359 5.04 -20.57 15.65
N VAL A 360 5.66 -19.49 15.23
CA VAL A 360 6.10 -19.26 13.85
C VAL A 360 7.59 -19.00 13.80
N ASP A 361 8.28 -19.68 12.90
CA ASP A 361 9.71 -19.44 12.71
C ASP A 361 9.95 -18.13 11.95
N MET A 362 10.71 -17.25 12.57
CA MET A 362 11.16 -15.98 11.98
C MET A 362 12.69 -15.89 12.06
N PHE A 363 13.36 -16.17 10.96
CA PHE A 363 14.83 -16.20 10.86
C PHE A 363 15.51 -17.17 11.84
N GLY A 364 14.88 -18.31 12.11
CA GLY A 364 15.36 -19.29 13.05
C GLY A 364 14.93 -19.06 14.51
N VAL A 365 14.13 -18.03 14.79
CA VAL A 365 13.58 -17.72 16.11
C VAL A 365 12.08 -18.08 16.16
N PRO A 366 11.63 -18.93 17.10
CA PRO A 366 10.25 -19.40 17.21
C PRO A 366 9.37 -18.37 17.94
N ILE A 367 8.84 -17.39 17.21
CA ILE A 367 7.95 -16.34 17.78
C ILE A 367 6.58 -16.95 18.13
N ALA A 368 6.12 -16.74 19.37
CA ALA A 368 4.82 -17.22 19.84
C ALA A 368 3.65 -16.38 19.24
N ARG A 369 2.57 -17.05 18.89
CA ARG A 369 1.33 -16.46 18.36
C ARG A 369 0.38 -16.01 19.48
N ILE A 370 0.87 -15.29 20.45
CA ILE A 370 0.12 -14.86 21.62
C ILE A 370 -0.06 -13.34 21.64
N ASP A 371 -1.14 -12.89 22.27
CA ASP A 371 -1.36 -11.50 22.67
C ASP A 371 -0.88 -11.29 24.12
N MET A 372 -1.08 -10.08 24.65
CA MET A 372 -0.64 -9.75 26.00
C MET A 372 -1.33 -10.62 27.05
N GLU A 373 -2.63 -10.86 26.94
CA GLU A 373 -3.36 -11.70 27.90
C GLU A 373 -2.94 -13.17 27.80
N GLY A 374 -2.69 -13.67 26.58
CA GLY A 374 -2.13 -15.00 26.37
C GLY A 374 -0.74 -15.17 26.99
N ALA A 375 0.12 -14.14 26.91
CA ALA A 375 1.44 -14.16 27.56
C ALA A 375 1.32 -14.20 29.07
N LEU A 376 0.39 -13.44 29.66
CA LEU A 376 0.13 -13.45 31.10
C LEU A 376 -0.44 -14.79 31.56
N ALA A 377 -1.37 -15.38 30.82
CA ALA A 377 -1.92 -16.70 31.13
C ALA A 377 -0.82 -17.78 31.19
N ARG A 378 0.13 -17.72 30.22
CA ARG A 378 1.28 -18.64 30.23
C ARG A 378 2.23 -18.39 31.42
N VAL A 379 2.42 -17.14 31.83
CA VAL A 379 3.18 -16.81 33.06
C VAL A 379 2.50 -17.42 34.29
N GLU A 380 1.19 -17.28 34.43
CA GLU A 380 0.43 -17.89 35.55
C GLU A 380 0.55 -19.43 35.52
N GLU A 381 0.47 -20.04 34.35
CA GLU A 381 0.67 -21.49 34.17
C GLU A 381 2.06 -21.93 34.63
N PHE A 382 3.12 -21.26 34.21
CA PHE A 382 4.50 -21.55 34.59
C PHE A 382 4.73 -21.42 36.12
N VAL A 383 4.15 -20.36 36.72
CA VAL A 383 4.19 -20.21 38.17
C VAL A 383 3.48 -21.40 38.88
N SER A 384 2.39 -21.89 38.32
CA SER A 384 1.64 -23.03 38.88
C SER A 384 2.39 -24.36 38.70
N GLU A 385 3.12 -24.53 37.60
CA GLU A 385 3.92 -25.74 37.33
C GLU A 385 5.11 -25.90 38.28
N ARG A 386 5.60 -24.79 38.85
CA ARG A 386 6.77 -24.78 39.73
C ARG A 386 8.05 -25.34 39.10
N ARG A 387 8.14 -25.33 37.78
CA ARG A 387 9.33 -25.69 37.01
C ARG A 387 9.93 -24.42 36.37
N PRO A 388 11.26 -24.39 36.17
CA PRO A 388 11.91 -23.27 35.57
C PRO A 388 11.52 -23.08 34.10
N HIS A 389 11.09 -21.86 33.73
CA HIS A 389 10.72 -21.46 32.38
C HIS A 389 11.39 -20.14 32.01
N MET A 390 11.84 -20.05 30.77
CA MET A 390 12.48 -18.87 30.20
C MET A 390 11.56 -18.15 29.23
N ILE A 391 11.40 -16.82 29.40
CA ILE A 391 10.69 -15.96 28.46
C ILE A 391 11.67 -14.99 27.84
N VAL A 392 11.68 -14.91 26.51
CA VAL A 392 12.47 -13.95 25.74
C VAL A 392 11.56 -12.94 25.06
N THR A 393 11.83 -11.64 25.23
CA THR A 393 11.11 -10.57 24.52
C THR A 393 11.91 -10.14 23.32
N SER A 394 11.62 -10.73 22.15
CA SER A 394 12.43 -10.56 20.95
C SER A 394 12.08 -9.27 20.22
N ASP A 395 13.01 -8.33 20.21
CA ASP A 395 12.98 -7.14 19.36
C ASP A 395 13.79 -7.35 18.06
N THR A 396 13.83 -6.32 17.20
CA THR A 396 14.59 -6.34 15.95
C THR A 396 16.08 -6.67 16.12
N PRO A 397 16.83 -6.04 17.05
CA PRO A 397 18.21 -6.39 17.35
C PRO A 397 18.42 -7.85 17.75
N ILE A 398 17.54 -8.41 18.54
CA ILE A 398 17.62 -9.83 18.97
C ILE A 398 17.47 -10.77 17.78
N LEU A 399 16.53 -10.50 16.86
CA LEU A 399 16.36 -11.30 15.64
C LEU A 399 17.60 -11.27 14.72
N VAL A 400 18.20 -10.09 14.57
CA VAL A 400 19.43 -9.95 13.75
C VAL A 400 20.59 -10.68 14.42
N LEU A 401 20.75 -10.52 15.72
CA LEU A 401 21.81 -11.19 16.48
C LEU A 401 21.65 -12.72 16.44
N ALA A 402 20.45 -13.24 16.67
CA ALA A 402 20.17 -14.67 16.59
C ALA A 402 20.35 -15.23 15.16
N HIS A 403 20.20 -14.42 14.12
CA HIS A 403 20.50 -14.84 12.76
C HIS A 403 22.01 -14.96 12.50
N ASP A 404 22.82 -14.11 13.13
CA ASP A 404 24.27 -14.03 12.93
C ASP A 404 25.05 -14.96 13.87
N ASP A 405 24.54 -15.21 15.06
CA ASP A 405 25.17 -15.98 16.13
C ASP A 405 24.32 -17.23 16.44
N ARG A 406 24.87 -18.40 16.11
CA ARG A 406 24.20 -19.70 16.31
C ARG A 406 24.06 -20.07 17.78
N GLU A 407 25.05 -19.74 18.61
CA GLU A 407 24.99 -20.03 20.05
C GLU A 407 23.86 -19.25 20.69
N PHE A 408 23.79 -17.95 20.39
CA PHE A 408 22.68 -17.11 20.85
C PHE A 408 21.33 -17.55 20.26
N GLN A 409 21.28 -17.96 18.99
CA GLN A 409 20.07 -18.50 18.38
C GLN A 409 19.56 -19.74 19.14
N ASP A 410 20.45 -20.67 19.51
CA ASP A 410 20.07 -21.88 20.24
C ASP A 410 19.55 -21.55 21.64
N VAL A 411 20.12 -20.55 22.32
CA VAL A 411 19.58 -20.05 23.59
C VAL A 411 18.17 -19.48 23.41
N VAL A 412 17.94 -18.62 22.43
CA VAL A 412 16.61 -18.06 22.17
C VAL A 412 15.61 -19.14 21.76
N ARG A 413 16.03 -20.14 20.99
CA ARG A 413 15.20 -21.29 20.60
C ARG A 413 14.80 -22.19 21.76
N SER A 414 15.66 -22.28 22.77
CA SER A 414 15.39 -23.07 23.98
C SER A 414 14.39 -22.40 24.92
N ALA A 415 14.04 -21.13 24.70
CA ALA A 415 13.06 -20.44 25.52
C ALA A 415 11.63 -21.01 25.36
N ASP A 416 10.89 -21.09 26.47
CA ASP A 416 9.52 -21.60 26.48
C ASP A 416 8.58 -20.67 25.73
N ILE A 417 8.83 -19.35 25.79
CA ILE A 417 8.09 -18.34 25.05
C ILE A 417 9.05 -17.32 24.48
N VAL A 418 8.88 -17.00 23.19
CA VAL A 418 9.54 -15.85 22.56
C VAL A 418 8.45 -14.90 22.06
N THR A 419 8.30 -13.74 22.71
CA THR A 419 7.28 -12.77 22.33
C THR A 419 7.78 -11.81 21.24
N ALA A 420 6.87 -11.26 20.45
CA ALA A 420 7.18 -10.22 19.48
C ALA A 420 7.24 -8.84 20.16
N ASP A 421 8.43 -8.41 20.58
CA ASP A 421 8.63 -7.05 21.12
C ASP A 421 9.02 -6.08 20.01
N GLY A 422 8.28 -5.02 19.91
CA GLY A 422 8.54 -3.98 18.92
C GLY A 422 7.75 -4.14 17.60
N ARG A 423 7.37 -2.97 17.06
CA ARG A 423 6.61 -2.91 15.79
C ARG A 423 7.38 -3.44 14.59
N GLY A 424 8.72 -3.42 14.64
CA GLY A 424 9.56 -3.99 13.60
C GLY A 424 9.34 -5.49 13.41
N VAL A 425 9.24 -6.25 14.52
CA VAL A 425 8.99 -7.71 14.49
C VAL A 425 7.59 -8.00 13.94
N VAL A 426 6.57 -7.27 14.40
CA VAL A 426 5.19 -7.41 13.89
C VAL A 426 5.10 -7.02 12.41
N TRP A 427 5.84 -5.99 11.99
CA TRP A 427 5.93 -5.60 10.58
C TRP A 427 6.56 -6.70 9.71
N MET A 428 7.69 -7.26 10.17
CA MET A 428 8.33 -8.39 9.49
C MET A 428 7.41 -9.60 9.38
N ALA A 429 6.74 -9.96 10.47
CA ALA A 429 5.77 -11.05 10.46
C ALA A 429 4.69 -10.84 9.40
N ARG A 430 4.14 -9.62 9.31
CA ARG A 430 3.15 -9.27 8.28
C ARG A 430 3.71 -9.38 6.86
N VAL A 431 4.92 -8.88 6.62
CA VAL A 431 5.59 -8.97 5.31
C VAL A 431 5.85 -10.43 4.92
N LEU A 432 6.18 -11.28 5.89
CA LEU A 432 6.40 -12.72 5.70
C LEU A 432 5.10 -13.53 5.62
N GLY A 433 3.94 -12.90 5.88
CA GLY A 433 2.64 -13.59 5.93
C GLY A 433 2.48 -14.49 7.16
N LEU A 434 3.21 -14.21 8.24
CA LEU A 434 3.18 -14.97 9.48
C LEU A 434 2.10 -14.43 10.43
N PRO A 435 1.33 -15.29 11.11
CA PRO A 435 0.18 -14.90 11.92
C PRO A 435 0.56 -14.43 13.32
N VAL A 436 1.44 -13.43 13.44
CA VAL A 436 1.72 -12.76 14.72
C VAL A 436 0.65 -11.70 14.96
N ARG A 437 -0.14 -11.86 16.02
CA ARG A 437 -1.37 -11.07 16.26
C ARG A 437 -1.07 -9.65 16.67
N GLU A 438 -0.25 -9.46 17.72
CA GLU A 438 0.06 -8.15 18.26
C GLU A 438 1.49 -8.06 18.79
N ARG A 439 1.87 -6.86 19.21
CA ARG A 439 3.13 -6.59 19.89
C ARG A 439 2.98 -6.88 21.37
N VAL A 440 3.76 -7.81 21.90
CA VAL A 440 3.91 -8.04 23.36
C VAL A 440 5.24 -7.45 23.80
N SER A 441 5.22 -6.19 24.26
CA SER A 441 6.42 -5.47 24.69
C SER A 441 6.92 -5.94 26.04
N GLY A 442 8.23 -6.17 26.16
CA GLY A 442 8.85 -6.57 27.43
C GLY A 442 8.56 -5.60 28.58
N ALA A 443 8.60 -4.29 28.34
CA ALA A 443 8.32 -3.30 29.38
C ALA A 443 6.85 -3.33 29.83
N ASP A 444 5.91 -3.47 28.87
CA ASP A 444 4.48 -3.56 29.20
C ASP A 444 4.17 -4.91 29.88
N LEU A 445 4.82 -6.00 29.45
CA LEU A 445 4.67 -7.33 30.05
C LEU A 445 5.15 -7.35 31.50
N VAL A 446 6.29 -6.71 31.82
CA VAL A 446 6.79 -6.59 33.21
C VAL A 446 5.79 -5.87 34.10
N GLU A 447 5.24 -4.72 33.67
CA GLU A 447 4.25 -3.98 34.45
C GLU A 447 3.00 -4.85 34.70
N ARG A 448 2.51 -5.56 33.68
CA ARG A 448 1.34 -6.47 33.81
C ARG A 448 1.63 -7.70 34.68
N ILE A 449 2.85 -8.27 34.59
CA ILE A 449 3.28 -9.36 35.49
C ILE A 449 3.30 -8.89 36.94
N CYS A 450 3.84 -7.70 37.22
CA CYS A 450 3.88 -7.15 38.58
C CYS A 450 2.47 -6.84 39.12
N GLU A 451 1.57 -6.34 38.27
CA GLU A 451 0.15 -6.17 38.60
C GLU A 451 -0.50 -7.51 39.04
N ARG A 452 -0.34 -8.56 38.21
CA ARG A 452 -0.83 -9.91 38.52
C ARG A 452 -0.16 -10.51 39.74
N ALA A 453 1.15 -10.28 39.92
CA ALA A 453 1.88 -10.74 41.09
C ALA A 453 1.33 -10.14 42.39
N ALA A 454 0.96 -8.85 42.37
CA ALA A 454 0.33 -8.18 43.51
C ALA A 454 -1.07 -8.78 43.81
N GLU A 455 -1.87 -9.09 42.79
CA GLU A 455 -3.20 -9.69 42.94
C GLU A 455 -3.17 -11.15 43.43
N ARG A 456 -2.18 -11.93 42.93
CA ARG A 456 -2.07 -13.37 43.17
C ARG A 456 -1.10 -13.71 44.32
N GLY A 457 -0.37 -12.74 44.84
CA GLY A 457 0.62 -12.92 45.92
C GLY A 457 1.93 -13.57 45.45
N TYR A 458 2.24 -13.51 44.15
CA TYR A 458 3.53 -14.01 43.62
C TYR A 458 4.69 -13.15 44.09
N SER A 459 5.83 -13.77 44.30
CA SER A 459 7.07 -13.12 44.71
C SER A 459 7.94 -12.78 43.47
N VAL A 460 8.51 -11.58 43.47
CA VAL A 460 9.33 -11.08 42.36
C VAL A 460 10.73 -10.74 42.84
N TYR A 461 11.76 -11.11 42.06
CA TYR A 461 13.14 -10.71 42.29
C TYR A 461 13.65 -9.88 41.12
N LEU A 462 14.35 -8.79 41.38
CA LEU A 462 14.91 -7.92 40.36
C LEU A 462 16.45 -8.02 40.36
N VAL A 463 17.07 -8.43 39.26
CA VAL A 463 18.53 -8.44 39.13
C VAL A 463 18.96 -7.71 37.87
N GLY A 464 19.89 -6.79 38.00
CA GLY A 464 20.44 -6.07 36.83
C GLY A 464 20.50 -4.57 36.99
N ALA A 465 20.79 -3.89 35.88
CA ALA A 465 21.03 -2.47 35.77
C ALA A 465 22.19 -1.97 36.67
N GLN A 466 22.39 -0.67 36.76
CA GLN A 466 23.42 -0.06 37.57
C GLN A 466 23.08 -0.15 39.06
N PRO A 467 24.07 -0.05 39.96
CA PRO A 467 23.83 0.01 41.40
C PRO A 467 22.76 1.05 41.76
N GLY A 468 21.80 0.68 42.60
CA GLY A 468 20.69 1.53 43.03
C GLY A 468 19.47 1.54 42.09
N VAL A 469 19.59 1.11 40.80
CA VAL A 469 18.48 1.16 39.83
C VAL A 469 17.44 0.08 40.09
N ALA A 470 17.86 -1.14 40.39
CA ALA A 470 16.95 -2.23 40.72
C ALA A 470 16.10 -1.91 41.97
N GLU A 471 16.71 -1.30 42.97
CA GLU A 471 16.04 -0.86 44.19
C GLU A 471 15.04 0.27 43.94
N GLU A 472 15.40 1.25 43.09
CA GLU A 472 14.50 2.33 42.68
C GLU A 472 13.31 1.81 41.87
N ALA A 473 13.56 0.89 40.94
CA ALA A 473 12.53 0.21 40.17
C ALA A 473 11.59 -0.57 41.07
N ALA A 474 12.13 -1.30 42.06
CA ALA A 474 11.37 -2.05 43.05
C ALA A 474 10.45 -1.14 43.85
N ARG A 475 10.96 -0.02 44.38
CA ARG A 475 10.15 0.98 45.10
C ARG A 475 9.03 1.56 44.25
N THR A 476 9.30 1.85 42.99
CA THR A 476 8.32 2.37 42.04
C THR A 476 7.22 1.33 41.79
N LEU A 477 7.58 0.06 41.58
CA LEU A 477 6.61 -1.02 41.36
C LEU A 477 5.74 -1.25 42.59
N GLN A 478 6.32 -1.27 43.80
CA GLN A 478 5.56 -1.41 45.03
C GLN A 478 4.62 -0.22 45.31
N SER A 479 5.03 0.99 44.93
CA SER A 479 4.18 2.17 45.02
C SER A 479 2.99 2.11 44.06
N ARG A 480 3.19 1.54 42.85
CA ARG A 480 2.13 1.41 41.83
C ARG A 480 1.19 0.25 42.11
N TYR A 481 1.72 -0.83 42.65
CA TYR A 481 1.00 -2.09 42.94
C TYR A 481 1.13 -2.45 44.40
N PRO A 482 0.28 -1.87 45.28
CA PRO A 482 0.27 -2.20 46.69
C PRO A 482 0.01 -3.70 46.89
N GLY A 483 0.84 -4.36 47.69
CA GLY A 483 0.79 -5.82 47.88
C GLY A 483 1.78 -6.62 47.04
N LEU A 484 2.51 -5.99 46.10
CA LEU A 484 3.57 -6.66 45.34
C LEU A 484 4.72 -7.10 46.26
N ARG A 485 4.97 -8.40 46.29
CA ARG A 485 6.02 -9.01 47.11
C ARG A 485 7.35 -9.04 46.36
N ILE A 486 8.20 -8.05 46.60
CA ILE A 486 9.58 -8.07 46.10
C ILE A 486 10.46 -8.71 47.16
N VAL A 487 11.02 -9.90 46.83
CA VAL A 487 11.80 -10.74 47.74
C VAL A 487 13.29 -10.47 47.70
N GLY A 488 13.73 -9.64 46.77
CA GLY A 488 15.11 -9.18 46.69
C GLY A 488 15.41 -8.35 45.46
N THR A 489 16.49 -7.62 45.54
CA THR A 489 17.06 -6.83 44.42
C THR A 489 18.56 -7.00 44.40
N HIS A 490 19.18 -6.97 43.21
CA HIS A 490 20.63 -6.93 43.05
C HIS A 490 20.99 -6.17 41.77
N HIS A 491 22.08 -5.42 41.78
CA HIS A 491 22.59 -4.75 40.57
C HIS A 491 23.26 -5.73 39.61
N GLY A 492 23.46 -5.35 38.34
CA GLY A 492 24.04 -6.19 37.31
C GLY A 492 25.57 -6.04 37.12
N TYR A 493 26.24 -5.28 37.98
CA TYR A 493 27.68 -4.99 37.92
C TYR A 493 28.43 -5.78 39.01
N PHE A 494 28.48 -7.08 38.86
CA PHE A 494 29.24 -8.00 39.73
C PHE A 494 30.30 -8.71 38.88
N THR A 495 31.38 -9.12 39.57
CA THR A 495 32.47 -9.89 38.97
C THR A 495 32.09 -11.36 38.81
N LYS A 496 32.87 -12.14 38.05
CA LYS A 496 32.68 -13.60 37.94
C LYS A 496 32.83 -14.31 39.29
N ASP A 497 33.65 -13.78 40.20
CA ASP A 497 33.85 -14.34 41.54
C ASP A 497 32.66 -14.09 42.46
N GLU A 498 31.95 -12.99 42.24
CA GLU A 498 30.73 -12.63 43.00
C GLU A 498 29.46 -13.31 42.47
N GLU A 499 29.47 -13.70 41.20
CA GLU A 499 28.32 -14.28 40.49
C GLU A 499 27.69 -15.49 41.20
N PRO A 500 28.47 -16.50 41.70
CA PRO A 500 27.88 -17.62 42.44
C PRO A 500 27.14 -17.19 43.70
N GLY A 501 27.63 -16.15 44.38
CA GLY A 501 26.97 -15.56 45.54
C GLY A 501 25.62 -14.92 45.20
N VAL A 502 25.56 -14.22 44.05
CA VAL A 502 24.32 -13.62 43.54
C VAL A 502 23.30 -14.71 43.17
N VAL A 503 23.74 -15.74 42.45
CA VAL A 503 22.88 -16.88 42.05
C VAL A 503 22.33 -17.59 43.29
N ALA A 504 23.16 -17.88 44.28
CA ALA A 504 22.77 -18.49 45.54
C ALA A 504 21.78 -17.64 46.34
N ALA A 505 21.95 -16.31 46.35
CA ALA A 505 21.03 -15.38 47.00
C ALA A 505 19.65 -15.38 46.33
N ILE A 506 19.58 -15.41 44.99
CA ILE A 506 18.33 -15.51 44.23
C ILE A 506 17.64 -16.86 44.52
N ALA A 507 18.40 -17.97 44.42
CA ALA A 507 17.89 -19.31 44.69
C ALA A 507 17.35 -19.44 46.11
N LYS A 508 18.02 -18.86 47.12
CA LYS A 508 17.56 -18.81 48.52
C LYS A 508 16.27 -18.01 48.67
N ALA A 509 16.09 -16.93 47.92
CA ALA A 509 14.89 -16.10 47.96
C ALA A 509 13.67 -16.78 47.33
N ARG A 510 13.85 -17.82 46.52
CA ARG A 510 12.80 -18.60 45.83
C ARG A 510 11.72 -17.71 45.17
N PRO A 511 12.08 -16.81 44.28
CA PRO A 511 11.10 -15.95 43.61
C PRO A 511 10.22 -16.80 42.67
N ASP A 512 8.92 -16.43 42.55
CA ASP A 512 8.03 -16.98 41.53
C ASP A 512 8.39 -16.38 40.14
N VAL A 513 8.85 -15.13 40.11
CA VAL A 513 9.27 -14.41 38.89
C VAL A 513 10.61 -13.74 39.09
N LEU A 514 11.55 -14.03 38.21
CA LEU A 514 12.87 -13.40 38.13
C LEU A 514 12.95 -12.45 36.93
N LEU A 515 13.16 -11.16 37.20
CA LEU A 515 13.36 -10.12 36.19
C LEU A 515 14.86 -9.83 36.04
N VAL A 516 15.42 -10.01 34.83
CA VAL A 516 16.86 -9.87 34.57
C VAL A 516 17.12 -8.71 33.61
N ALA A 517 17.87 -7.69 34.02
CA ALA A 517 18.14 -6.46 33.29
C ALA A 517 19.64 -6.27 32.99
N PHE A 518 20.28 -7.21 32.25
CA PHE A 518 21.67 -7.12 31.82
C PHE A 518 21.81 -6.62 30.37
N GLY A 519 20.70 -6.56 29.64
CA GLY A 519 20.65 -6.29 28.21
C GLY A 519 21.02 -7.52 27.36
N ALA A 520 20.41 -7.60 26.16
CA ALA A 520 20.68 -8.67 25.21
C ALA A 520 22.11 -8.52 24.58
N PRO A 521 22.83 -9.62 24.34
CA PRO A 521 22.47 -11.03 24.57
C PRO A 521 22.78 -11.53 26.00
N LYS A 522 23.45 -10.71 26.83
CA LYS A 522 23.99 -11.14 28.13
C LYS A 522 22.92 -11.70 29.07
N GLN A 523 21.73 -11.10 29.09
CA GLN A 523 20.64 -11.53 29.96
C GLN A 523 20.08 -12.91 29.57
N GLU A 524 19.91 -13.18 28.28
CA GLU A 524 19.39 -14.45 27.79
C GLU A 524 20.39 -15.59 28.07
N MET A 525 21.67 -15.33 27.78
CA MET A 525 22.75 -16.29 28.03
C MET A 525 22.83 -16.60 29.53
N TRP A 526 22.81 -15.57 30.38
CA TRP A 526 22.90 -15.74 31.84
C TRP A 526 21.68 -16.49 32.41
N ILE A 527 20.48 -16.17 31.96
CA ILE A 527 19.27 -16.91 32.38
C ILE A 527 19.42 -18.38 32.01
N ARG A 528 19.83 -18.68 30.77
CA ARG A 528 19.99 -20.07 30.31
C ARG A 528 21.02 -20.84 31.12
N GLU A 529 22.13 -20.19 31.52
CA GLU A 529 23.20 -20.81 32.30
C GLU A 529 22.78 -21.14 33.73
N HIS A 530 22.03 -20.24 34.37
CA HIS A 530 21.73 -20.35 35.81
C HIS A 530 20.28 -20.73 36.17
N LEU A 531 19.39 -20.86 35.17
CA LEU A 531 17.96 -21.09 35.42
C LEU A 531 17.71 -22.37 36.21
N ASP A 532 18.44 -23.45 35.90
CA ASP A 532 18.31 -24.74 36.58
C ASP A 532 18.86 -24.71 38.02
N GLU A 533 19.77 -23.81 38.36
CA GLU A 533 20.28 -23.60 39.71
C GLU A 533 19.35 -22.70 40.53
N ILE A 534 18.84 -21.63 39.89
CA ILE A 534 17.96 -20.64 40.53
C ILE A 534 16.58 -21.20 40.82
N GLN A 535 16.07 -22.12 39.99
CA GLN A 535 14.74 -22.76 40.12
C GLN A 535 13.58 -21.75 40.20
N ALA A 536 13.71 -20.57 39.56
CA ALA A 536 12.62 -19.63 39.44
C ALA A 536 11.60 -20.12 38.39
N PRO A 537 10.30 -20.28 38.70
CA PRO A 537 9.29 -20.72 37.75
C PRO A 537 9.23 -19.87 36.48
N VAL A 538 9.49 -18.56 36.57
CA VAL A 538 9.54 -17.66 35.44
C VAL A 538 10.78 -16.80 35.50
N ALA A 539 11.62 -16.86 34.47
CA ALA A 539 12.75 -15.93 34.26
C ALA A 539 12.58 -15.18 32.94
N ILE A 540 12.69 -13.86 32.98
CA ILE A 540 12.47 -13.00 31.83
C ILE A 540 13.57 -11.94 31.69
N GLY A 541 14.17 -11.82 30.49
CA GLY A 541 15.08 -10.76 30.15
C GLY A 541 14.31 -9.45 29.84
N VAL A 542 14.58 -8.37 30.59
CA VAL A 542 13.81 -7.13 30.54
C VAL A 542 14.62 -5.92 30.07
N GLY A 543 15.91 -6.10 29.80
CA GLY A 543 16.80 -5.06 29.29
C GLY A 543 16.76 -3.76 30.10
N GLY A 544 16.58 -2.64 29.42
CA GLY A 544 16.54 -1.31 30.04
C GLY A 544 15.20 -0.93 30.72
N THR A 545 14.37 -1.89 31.06
CA THR A 545 13.06 -1.62 31.70
C THR A 545 13.25 -1.03 33.10
N PHE A 546 14.26 -1.46 33.85
CA PHE A 546 14.54 -0.92 35.19
C PHE A 546 14.91 0.56 35.16
N ASP A 547 15.65 1.02 34.15
CA ASP A 547 15.99 2.45 33.99
C ASP A 547 14.74 3.32 33.76
N VAL A 548 13.75 2.76 33.04
CA VAL A 548 12.46 3.41 32.83
C VAL A 548 11.63 3.45 34.11
N LEU A 549 11.57 2.35 34.83
CA LEU A 549 10.83 2.24 36.10
C LEU A 549 11.45 3.13 37.20
N ALA A 550 12.79 3.20 37.25
CA ALA A 550 13.51 4.09 38.13
C ALA A 550 13.43 5.59 37.75
N GLY A 551 12.78 5.91 36.63
CA GLY A 551 12.65 7.30 36.15
C GLY A 551 13.92 7.91 35.54
N ARG A 552 15.01 7.15 35.42
CA ARG A 552 16.28 7.60 34.84
C ARG A 552 16.19 7.80 33.33
N VAL A 553 15.35 7.04 32.66
CA VAL A 553 15.05 7.16 31.24
C VAL A 553 13.56 7.43 31.03
N ARG A 554 13.23 8.51 30.33
CA ARG A 554 11.84 8.82 30.00
C ARG A 554 11.39 7.99 28.81
N ARG A 555 10.28 7.27 28.98
CA ARG A 555 9.60 6.57 27.88
C ARG A 555 9.10 7.57 26.84
N ALA A 556 9.03 7.15 25.59
CA ALA A 556 8.48 7.98 24.51
C ALA A 556 7.02 8.39 24.82
N PRO A 557 6.58 9.60 24.40
CA PRO A 557 5.18 10.00 24.54
C PRO A 557 4.23 8.98 23.87
N ARG A 558 3.01 8.85 24.40
CA ARG A 558 2.03 7.85 23.91
C ARG A 558 1.78 7.93 22.41
N TRP A 559 1.72 9.12 21.83
CA TRP A 559 1.54 9.28 20.38
C TRP A 559 2.73 8.75 19.57
N VAL A 560 3.97 8.90 20.07
CA VAL A 560 5.18 8.34 19.44
C VAL A 560 5.17 6.81 19.51
N GLN A 561 4.74 6.26 20.66
CA GLN A 561 4.57 4.81 20.83
C GLN A 561 3.50 4.26 19.88
N GLN A 562 2.36 4.95 19.77
CA GLN A 562 1.26 4.59 18.84
C GLN A 562 1.68 4.70 17.37
N ALA A 563 2.50 5.68 17.02
CA ALA A 563 3.08 5.81 15.67
C ALA A 563 4.14 4.73 15.35
N GLY A 564 4.64 4.00 16.38
CA GLY A 564 5.71 2.99 16.20
C GLY A 564 7.09 3.58 16.07
N LEU A 565 7.27 4.84 16.45
CA LEU A 565 8.52 5.60 16.35
C LEU A 565 9.31 5.63 17.66
N GLU A 566 8.96 4.79 18.65
CA GLU A 566 9.65 4.72 19.95
C GLU A 566 11.15 4.43 19.80
N TRP A 567 11.53 3.54 18.89
CA TRP A 567 12.92 3.23 18.57
C TRP A 567 13.71 4.44 18.05
N LEU A 568 13.10 5.28 17.21
CA LEU A 568 13.72 6.50 16.68
C LEU A 568 13.85 7.56 17.78
N TYR A 569 12.81 7.74 18.58
CA TYR A 569 12.83 8.65 19.73
C TYR A 569 13.95 8.30 20.71
N ARG A 570 14.11 7.00 21.03
CA ARG A 570 15.21 6.53 21.90
C ARG A 570 16.58 6.69 21.25
N ALA A 571 16.71 6.41 19.95
CA ALA A 571 17.98 6.57 19.25
C ALA A 571 18.45 8.04 19.19
N LEU A 572 17.52 9.00 19.02
CA LEU A 572 17.81 10.42 19.02
C LEU A 572 18.22 10.94 20.41
N ARG A 573 17.69 10.35 21.49
CA ARG A 573 18.01 10.74 22.86
C ARG A 573 19.24 10.03 23.44
N GLU A 574 19.53 8.84 22.98
CA GLU A 574 20.64 8.00 23.42
C GLU A 574 21.57 7.69 22.23
N PRO A 575 22.56 8.55 21.89
CA PRO A 575 23.44 8.36 20.73
C PRO A 575 24.18 7.02 20.72
N LYS A 576 24.41 6.40 21.88
CA LYS A 576 24.98 5.05 22.01
C LYS A 576 24.14 3.96 21.33
N ARG A 577 22.87 4.24 21.01
CA ARG A 577 21.96 3.32 20.29
C ARG A 577 21.94 3.51 18.79
N LEU A 578 22.60 4.54 18.25
CA LEU A 578 22.70 4.78 16.80
C LEU A 578 23.21 3.57 16.00
N PRO A 579 24.21 2.78 16.48
CA PRO A 579 24.62 1.57 15.76
C PRO A 579 23.50 0.54 15.57
N ARG A 580 22.50 0.51 16.43
CA ARG A 580 21.31 -0.36 16.27
C ARG A 580 20.44 0.04 15.08
N LEU A 581 20.52 1.30 14.62
CA LEU A 581 19.81 1.77 13.43
C LEU A 581 20.41 1.19 12.13
N ILE A 582 21.70 0.88 12.12
CA ILE A 582 22.39 0.26 10.98
C ILE A 582 21.82 -1.14 10.70
N ALA A 583 21.25 -1.79 11.69
CA ALA A 583 20.57 -3.08 11.52
C ALA A 583 19.25 -2.98 10.74
N LEU A 584 18.60 -1.81 10.68
CA LEU A 584 17.29 -1.66 10.02
C LEU A 584 17.33 -1.91 8.50
N PRO A 585 18.23 -1.30 7.70
CA PRO A 585 18.32 -1.60 6.27
C PRO A 585 18.61 -3.08 6.02
N ARG A 586 19.49 -3.69 6.82
CA ARG A 586 19.80 -5.12 6.75
C ARG A 586 18.59 -5.97 7.03
N LEU A 587 17.83 -5.63 8.07
CA LEU A 587 16.60 -6.31 8.43
C LEU A 587 15.55 -6.23 7.32
N VAL A 588 15.33 -5.04 6.76
CA VAL A 588 14.41 -4.85 5.63
C VAL A 588 14.84 -5.74 4.47
N TRP A 589 16.13 -5.75 4.14
CA TRP A 589 16.66 -6.60 3.07
C TRP A 589 16.47 -8.10 3.35
N MET A 590 16.78 -8.57 4.57
CA MET A 590 16.58 -9.96 4.99
C MET A 590 15.09 -10.35 4.88
N THR A 591 14.20 -9.48 5.35
CA THR A 591 12.76 -9.70 5.30
C THR A 591 12.25 -9.80 3.86
N LEU A 592 12.68 -8.91 2.99
CA LEU A 592 12.29 -8.91 1.58
C LEU A 592 12.85 -10.13 0.84
N ARG A 593 14.11 -10.50 1.11
CA ARG A 593 14.73 -11.71 0.55
C ARG A 593 13.99 -12.98 0.96
N GLU A 594 13.64 -13.10 2.23
CA GLU A 594 12.90 -14.24 2.76
C GLU A 594 11.45 -14.28 2.24
N ALA A 595 10.79 -13.13 2.18
CA ALA A 595 9.46 -13.00 1.58
C ALA A 595 9.46 -13.38 0.10
N TRP A 596 10.56 -13.11 -0.61
CA TRP A 596 10.75 -13.54 -2.00
C TRP A 596 10.93 -15.06 -2.12
N ARG A 597 11.70 -15.66 -1.22
CA ARG A 597 11.95 -17.13 -1.18
C ARG A 597 10.69 -17.93 -0.84
N ARG A 598 9.83 -17.40 0.05
CA ARG A 598 8.56 -18.03 0.45
C ARG A 598 7.42 -17.84 -0.58
N ARG A 599 7.73 -17.41 -1.80
CA ARG A 599 6.74 -17.41 -2.90
C ARG A 599 6.36 -18.85 -3.25
N PRO A 600 5.04 -19.17 -3.34
CA PRO A 600 4.58 -20.47 -3.80
C PRO A 600 4.91 -20.70 -5.27
#